data_64a68bda2306fe4fea80546ad8cb3150
#
_entry.id   64a68bda2306fe4fea80546ad8cb3150
#
_cell.length_a   1.000
_cell.length_b   1.000
_cell.length_c   1.000
_cell.angle_alpha   90.00
_cell.angle_beta   90.00
_cell.angle_gamma   90.00
#
_symmetry.space_group_name_H-M   'P 1'
#
loop_
_entity.id
_entity.type
_entity.pdbx_description
1 polymer ?
#
loop_
_entity_poly.entity_id
_entity_poly.type
_entity_poly.pdbx_seq_one_letter_code
_entity_poly.pdbx_strand_id
1 'polypeptide(L)'
;DAARLYVRYTGEQPDNVIKTLSSNWDQYGNGEPFQYSFLDERYDAEFRAEQRLGQVFTVFTVVAIFIASLGLFGLAAFMAEQRTKEIGIRKVMGASLWTVTSLMSKEFAKLVVIAFILSVYPAYYVMDNWLSDFPHRIDNGISVFADSGLAAFLIAYLTVSYQSLKAARVDPVKSLRYE
;
A
#
# COMPACT_ATOMS: atom_id res chain seq x y z
N ASP A 1 -19.46 -3.31 35.48
CA ASP A 1 -18.13 -3.87 35.16
C ASP A 1 -18.08 -5.26 35.73
N ALA A 2 -18.18 -6.29 34.88
CA ALA A 2 -18.02 -7.67 35.32
C ALA A 2 -16.55 -7.90 35.73
N ALA A 3 -16.35 -8.28 36.98
CA ALA A 3 -15.02 -8.60 37.50
C ALA A 3 -14.48 -9.82 36.73
N ARG A 4 -13.29 -9.70 36.16
CA ARG A 4 -12.62 -10.79 35.44
C ARG A 4 -11.54 -11.38 36.34
N LEU A 5 -11.55 -12.70 36.48
CA LEU A 5 -10.53 -13.43 37.22
C LEU A 5 -9.56 -14.07 36.21
N TYR A 6 -8.27 -13.78 36.35
CA TYR A 6 -7.22 -14.42 35.54
C TYR A 6 -6.57 -15.53 36.36
N VAL A 7 -6.62 -16.74 35.83
CA VAL A 7 -6.00 -17.92 36.46
C VAL A 7 -4.85 -18.40 35.60
N ARG A 8 -3.65 -18.42 36.17
CA ARG A 8 -2.48 -19.01 35.55
C ARG A 8 -2.31 -20.45 36.05
N TYR A 9 -2.28 -21.39 35.12
CA TYR A 9 -2.04 -22.78 35.46
C TYR A 9 -0.69 -23.26 34.87
N THR A 10 -0.09 -24.23 35.55
CA THR A 10 1.13 -24.92 35.12
C THR A 10 0.79 -26.40 34.92
N GLY A 11 0.73 -26.88 33.69
CA GLY A 11 0.45 -28.28 33.37
C GLY A 11 -0.12 -28.48 31.96
N GLU A 12 -0.09 -29.72 31.47
CA GLU A 12 -0.49 -30.08 30.12
C GLU A 12 -2.00 -30.32 29.92
N GLN A 13 -2.82 -30.29 30.98
CA GLN A 13 -4.24 -30.61 30.90
C GLN A 13 -5.12 -29.46 31.44
N PRO A 14 -5.53 -28.53 30.59
CA PRO A 14 -6.42 -27.44 30.97
C PRO A 14 -7.80 -27.91 31.45
N ASP A 15 -8.30 -29.06 30.95
CA ASP A 15 -9.63 -29.59 31.24
C ASP A 15 -9.86 -29.84 32.74
N ASN A 16 -8.86 -30.30 33.46
CA ASN A 16 -8.96 -30.54 34.90
C ASN A 16 -9.09 -29.24 35.69
N VAL A 17 -8.38 -28.21 35.26
CA VAL A 17 -8.46 -26.87 35.87
C VAL A 17 -9.83 -26.26 35.63
N ILE A 18 -10.35 -26.38 34.39
CA ILE A 18 -11.69 -25.89 34.02
C ILE A 18 -12.77 -26.57 34.84
N LYS A 19 -12.71 -27.91 34.97
CA LYS A 19 -13.66 -28.68 35.79
C LYS A 19 -13.64 -28.24 37.24
N THR A 20 -12.49 -28.04 37.81
CA THR A 20 -12.33 -27.59 39.20
C THR A 20 -12.90 -26.16 39.39
N LEU A 21 -12.60 -25.27 38.43
CA LEU A 21 -13.12 -23.90 38.46
C LEU A 21 -14.64 -23.86 38.29
N SER A 22 -15.20 -24.68 37.36
CA SER A 22 -16.64 -24.78 37.15
C SER A 22 -17.35 -25.30 38.40
N SER A 23 -16.86 -26.36 39.04
CA SER A 23 -17.47 -26.91 40.27
C SER A 23 -17.44 -25.92 41.45
N ASN A 24 -16.36 -25.14 41.57
CA ASN A 24 -16.31 -24.08 42.59
C ASN A 24 -17.23 -22.91 42.21
N TRP A 25 -17.37 -22.58 40.91
CA TRP A 25 -18.27 -21.54 40.46
C TRP A 25 -19.76 -21.88 40.75
N ASP A 26 -20.12 -23.12 40.54
CA ASP A 26 -21.50 -23.61 40.85
C ASP A 26 -21.83 -23.45 42.34
N GLN A 27 -20.78 -23.50 43.21
CA GLN A 27 -20.95 -23.33 44.64
C GLN A 27 -21.01 -21.87 45.08
N TYR A 28 -20.27 -20.97 44.43
CA TYR A 28 -20.08 -19.59 44.89
C TYR A 28 -20.55 -18.52 43.90
N GLY A 29 -20.93 -18.89 42.68
CA GLY A 29 -21.24 -17.98 41.59
C GLY A 29 -22.64 -17.40 41.56
N ASN A 30 -23.44 -17.56 42.64
CA ASN A 30 -24.79 -16.99 42.78
C ASN A 30 -25.75 -17.24 41.60
N GLY A 31 -25.59 -18.36 40.88
CA GLY A 31 -26.44 -18.74 39.73
C GLY A 31 -26.04 -18.08 38.39
N GLU A 32 -24.96 -17.34 38.35
CA GLU A 32 -24.42 -16.85 37.06
C GLU A 32 -23.73 -17.97 36.28
N PRO A 33 -23.88 -18.02 34.95
CA PRO A 33 -23.24 -19.04 34.11
C PRO A 33 -21.73 -18.91 34.14
N PHE A 34 -21.02 -20.03 34.34
CA PHE A 34 -19.57 -20.08 34.26
C PHE A 34 -19.11 -19.83 32.81
N GLN A 35 -18.43 -18.73 32.57
CA GLN A 35 -17.85 -18.39 31.28
C GLN A 35 -16.35 -18.29 31.42
N TYR A 36 -15.64 -18.96 30.56
CA TYR A 36 -14.18 -18.87 30.46
C TYR A 36 -13.72 -18.67 29.02
N SER A 37 -12.55 -18.11 28.86
CA SER A 37 -11.87 -18.02 27.55
C SER A 37 -10.37 -18.13 27.78
N PHE A 38 -9.68 -18.79 26.89
CA PHE A 38 -8.22 -18.80 26.93
C PHE A 38 -7.68 -17.45 26.44
N LEU A 39 -6.63 -16.99 27.10
CA LEU A 39 -6.03 -15.70 26.80
C LEU A 39 -5.38 -15.70 25.41
N ASP A 40 -4.75 -16.80 25.05
CA ASP A 40 -4.15 -17.05 23.72
C ASP A 40 -5.20 -17.05 22.61
N GLU A 41 -6.37 -17.67 22.79
CA GLU A 41 -7.45 -17.63 21.80
C GLU A 41 -7.98 -16.20 21.56
N ARG A 42 -8.01 -15.37 22.59
CA ARG A 42 -8.41 -13.96 22.45
C ARG A 42 -7.37 -13.14 21.72
N TYR A 43 -6.08 -13.34 22.04
CA TYR A 43 -4.99 -12.73 21.30
C TYR A 43 -5.01 -13.18 19.82
N ASP A 44 -5.16 -14.47 19.57
CA ASP A 44 -5.26 -14.99 18.21
C ASP A 44 -6.44 -14.41 17.44
N ALA A 45 -7.57 -14.19 18.09
CA ALA A 45 -8.76 -13.59 17.45
C ALA A 45 -8.48 -12.11 17.06
N GLU A 46 -7.83 -11.33 17.92
CA GLU A 46 -7.43 -9.96 17.63
C GLU A 46 -6.39 -9.92 16.49
N PHE A 47 -5.35 -10.76 16.54
CA PHE A 47 -4.36 -10.86 15.47
C PHE A 47 -4.95 -11.25 14.12
N ARG A 48 -5.92 -12.16 14.09
CA ARG A 48 -6.61 -12.56 12.86
C ARG A 48 -7.45 -11.42 12.29
N ALA A 49 -8.05 -10.59 13.12
CA ALA A 49 -8.79 -9.41 12.68
C ALA A 49 -7.85 -8.39 12.01
N GLU A 50 -6.71 -8.11 12.64
CA GLU A 50 -5.68 -7.21 12.08
C GLU A 50 -5.07 -7.76 10.78
N GLN A 51 -4.78 -9.07 10.73
CA GLN A 51 -4.29 -9.71 9.51
C GLN A 51 -5.30 -9.62 8.35
N ARG A 52 -6.60 -9.79 8.61
CA ARG A 52 -7.64 -9.62 7.59
C ARG A 52 -7.71 -8.19 7.09
N LEU A 53 -7.63 -7.20 7.98
CA LEU A 53 -7.54 -5.78 7.59
C LEU A 53 -6.32 -5.53 6.73
N GLY A 54 -5.15 -6.04 7.11
CA GLY A 54 -3.92 -5.93 6.32
C GLY A 54 -4.05 -6.54 4.92
N GLN A 55 -4.71 -7.71 4.80
CA GLN A 55 -4.98 -8.34 3.49
C GLN A 55 -5.92 -7.48 2.64
N VAL A 56 -6.99 -6.95 3.22
CA VAL A 56 -7.94 -6.05 2.53
C VAL A 56 -7.20 -4.80 2.03
N PHE A 57 -6.41 -4.14 2.88
CA PHE A 57 -5.62 -2.99 2.48
C PHE A 57 -4.62 -3.32 1.38
N THR A 58 -3.98 -4.49 1.43
CA THR A 58 -3.05 -4.94 0.38
C THR A 58 -3.75 -5.06 -0.97
N VAL A 59 -4.93 -5.69 -1.01
CA VAL A 59 -5.71 -5.83 -2.25
C VAL A 59 -6.10 -4.47 -2.81
N PHE A 60 -6.64 -3.57 -1.97
CA PHE A 60 -6.99 -2.22 -2.40
C PHE A 60 -5.78 -1.42 -2.88
N THR A 61 -4.64 -1.55 -2.22
CA THR A 61 -3.39 -0.90 -2.63
C THR A 61 -2.95 -1.38 -4.01
N VAL A 62 -2.98 -2.70 -4.27
CA VAL A 62 -2.63 -3.25 -5.59
C VAL A 62 -3.58 -2.71 -6.67
N VAL A 63 -4.88 -2.69 -6.40
CA VAL A 63 -5.88 -2.15 -7.35
C VAL A 63 -5.65 -0.65 -7.57
N ALA A 64 -5.38 0.13 -6.53
CA ALA A 64 -5.10 1.56 -6.65
C ALA A 64 -3.85 1.83 -7.48
N ILE A 65 -2.76 1.08 -7.26
CA ILE A 65 -1.52 1.18 -8.05
C ILE A 65 -1.80 0.84 -9.52
N PHE A 66 -2.60 -0.19 -9.78
CA PHE A 66 -2.96 -0.58 -11.14
C PHE A 66 -3.75 0.53 -11.86
N ILE A 67 -4.77 1.08 -11.22
CA ILE A 67 -5.57 2.19 -11.78
C ILE A 67 -4.69 3.43 -12.00
N ALA A 68 -3.85 3.80 -11.04
CA ALA A 68 -2.93 4.92 -11.17
C ALA A 68 -1.95 4.73 -12.33
N SER A 69 -1.41 3.50 -12.49
CA SER A 69 -0.52 3.15 -13.59
C SER A 69 -1.21 3.25 -14.95
N LEU A 70 -2.47 2.82 -15.06
CA LEU A 70 -3.28 2.98 -16.28
C LEU A 70 -3.53 4.45 -16.61
N GLY A 71 -3.85 5.27 -15.60
CA GLY A 71 -4.01 6.71 -15.78
C GLY A 71 -2.73 7.38 -16.28
N LEU A 72 -1.60 7.05 -15.65
CA LEU A 72 -0.29 7.57 -16.07
C LEU A 72 0.11 7.08 -17.47
N PHE A 73 -0.19 5.85 -17.81
CA PHE A 73 0.03 5.27 -19.12
C PHE A 73 -0.78 6.03 -20.19
N GLY A 74 -2.07 6.27 -19.95
CA GLY A 74 -2.94 7.03 -20.85
C GLY A 74 -2.47 8.46 -21.05
N LEU A 75 -2.09 9.14 -19.98
CA LEU A 75 -1.56 10.51 -20.04
C LEU A 75 -0.22 10.56 -20.79
N ALA A 76 0.67 9.61 -20.57
CA ALA A 76 1.93 9.52 -21.30
C ALA A 76 1.72 9.26 -22.80
N ALA A 77 0.71 8.42 -23.17
CA ALA A 77 0.34 8.18 -24.56
C ALA A 77 -0.16 9.47 -25.23
N PHE A 78 -1.08 10.16 -24.56
CA PHE A 78 -1.64 11.41 -25.07
C PHE A 78 -0.57 12.50 -25.26
N MET A 79 0.34 12.67 -24.29
CA MET A 79 1.43 13.63 -24.43
C MET A 79 2.41 13.24 -25.55
N ALA A 80 2.66 11.95 -25.74
CA ALA A 80 3.49 11.46 -26.83
C ALA A 80 2.86 11.77 -28.21
N GLU A 81 1.53 11.60 -28.35
CA GLU A 81 0.80 11.96 -29.57
C GLU A 81 0.87 13.46 -29.85
N GLN A 82 0.65 14.30 -28.85
CA GLN A 82 0.74 15.76 -29.01
C GLN A 82 2.14 16.23 -29.45
N ARG A 83 3.20 15.53 -29.03
CA ARG A 83 4.59 15.89 -29.35
C ARG A 83 5.19 15.11 -30.51
N THR A 84 4.36 14.35 -31.23
CA THR A 84 4.86 13.49 -32.33
C THR A 84 5.63 14.27 -33.39
N LYS A 85 5.19 15.48 -33.75
CA LYS A 85 5.85 16.37 -34.70
C LYS A 85 7.23 16.82 -34.16
N GLU A 86 7.33 17.24 -32.92
CA GLU A 86 8.56 17.66 -32.26
C GLU A 86 9.56 16.49 -32.16
N ILE A 87 9.07 15.32 -31.75
CA ILE A 87 9.85 14.08 -31.69
C ILE A 87 10.40 13.71 -33.08
N GLY A 88 9.55 13.80 -34.10
CA GLY A 88 9.94 13.53 -35.49
C GLY A 88 11.06 14.44 -35.99
N ILE A 89 10.92 15.76 -35.79
CA ILE A 89 11.95 16.75 -36.17
C ILE A 89 13.28 16.47 -35.45
N ARG A 90 13.27 16.24 -34.14
CA ARG A 90 14.48 15.92 -33.38
C ARG A 90 15.16 14.64 -33.84
N LYS A 91 14.36 13.63 -34.20
CA LYS A 91 14.86 12.35 -34.72
C LYS A 91 15.54 12.51 -36.08
N VAL A 92 14.99 13.32 -36.98
CA VAL A 92 15.58 13.66 -38.27
C VAL A 92 16.89 14.46 -38.07
N MET A 93 16.96 15.29 -37.03
CA MET A 93 18.17 16.02 -36.65
C MET A 93 19.21 15.15 -35.90
N GLY A 94 19.00 13.84 -35.80
CA GLY A 94 19.96 12.90 -35.20
C GLY A 94 19.81 12.68 -33.69
N ALA A 95 18.71 13.12 -33.06
CA ALA A 95 18.50 12.83 -31.65
C ALA A 95 18.29 11.32 -31.41
N SER A 96 18.97 10.78 -30.42
CA SER A 96 18.81 9.37 -30.03
C SER A 96 17.45 9.10 -29.40
N LEU A 97 16.96 7.86 -29.49
CA LEU A 97 15.73 7.42 -28.80
C LEU A 97 15.80 7.69 -27.31
N TRP A 98 16.97 7.54 -26.70
CA TRP A 98 17.21 7.81 -25.29
C TRP A 98 17.02 9.29 -24.93
N THR A 99 17.48 10.20 -25.78
CA THR A 99 17.32 11.64 -25.55
C THR A 99 15.85 12.05 -25.53
N VAL A 100 15.05 11.51 -26.44
CA VAL A 100 13.60 11.78 -26.49
C VAL A 100 12.88 11.17 -25.28
N THR A 101 13.18 9.92 -24.96
CA THR A 101 12.58 9.22 -23.82
C THR A 101 12.91 9.92 -22.49
N SER A 102 14.18 10.31 -22.31
CA SER A 102 14.61 10.97 -21.07
C SER A 102 13.96 12.35 -20.86
N LEU A 103 13.74 13.08 -21.95
CA LEU A 103 13.06 14.38 -21.87
C LEU A 103 11.62 14.24 -21.40
N MET A 104 10.87 13.29 -21.98
CA MET A 104 9.51 12.99 -21.56
C MET A 104 9.46 12.48 -20.13
N SER A 105 10.34 11.54 -19.77
CA SER A 105 10.40 10.98 -18.42
C SER A 105 10.70 12.03 -17.35
N LYS A 106 11.52 13.05 -17.64
CA LYS A 106 11.81 14.15 -16.70
C LYS A 106 10.59 14.98 -16.34
N GLU A 107 9.69 15.24 -17.28
CA GLU A 107 8.47 16.00 -17.02
C GLU A 107 7.53 15.22 -16.07
N PHE A 108 7.34 13.93 -16.32
CA PHE A 108 6.58 13.07 -15.43
C PHE A 108 7.24 12.88 -14.07
N ALA A 109 8.57 12.73 -14.03
CA ALA A 109 9.29 12.61 -12.77
C ALA A 109 9.05 13.80 -11.85
N LYS A 110 9.01 15.03 -12.38
CA LYS A 110 8.69 16.23 -11.59
C LYS A 110 7.27 16.15 -11.00
N LEU A 111 6.28 15.73 -11.79
CA LEU A 111 4.90 15.60 -11.32
C LEU A 111 4.77 14.54 -10.23
N VAL A 112 5.45 13.41 -10.38
CA VAL A 112 5.47 12.34 -9.38
C VAL A 112 6.11 12.80 -8.07
N VAL A 113 7.23 13.55 -8.14
CA VAL A 113 7.88 14.10 -6.95
C VAL A 113 6.97 15.10 -6.23
N ILE A 114 6.33 16.01 -6.98
CA ILE A 114 5.38 16.97 -6.39
C ILE A 114 4.20 16.24 -5.74
N ALA A 115 3.60 15.26 -6.43
CA ALA A 115 2.50 14.47 -5.91
C ALA A 115 2.90 13.70 -4.65
N PHE A 116 4.13 13.13 -4.61
CA PHE A 116 4.65 12.46 -3.45
C PHE A 116 4.79 13.41 -2.25
N ILE A 117 5.38 14.59 -2.43
CA ILE A 117 5.53 15.59 -1.36
C ILE A 117 4.16 15.99 -0.81
N LEU A 118 3.18 16.21 -1.69
CA LEU A 118 1.82 16.58 -1.27
C LEU A 118 1.09 15.43 -0.57
N SER A 119 1.41 14.17 -0.87
CA SER A 119 0.76 12.99 -0.28
C SER A 119 1.33 12.60 1.09
N VAL A 120 2.59 12.94 1.38
CA VAL A 120 3.26 12.56 2.63
C VAL A 120 2.53 13.13 3.86
N TYR A 121 2.15 14.40 3.83
CA TYR A 121 1.51 15.04 4.97
C TYR A 121 0.17 14.39 5.37
N PRO A 122 -0.82 14.25 4.46
CA PRO A 122 -2.08 13.60 4.80
C PRO A 122 -1.89 12.12 5.14
N ALA A 123 -0.96 11.40 4.49
CA ALA A 123 -0.67 10.02 4.82
C ALA A 123 -0.08 9.88 6.23
N TYR A 124 0.85 10.76 6.60
CA TYR A 124 1.40 10.78 7.95
C TYR A 124 0.32 11.06 8.99
N TYR A 125 -0.53 12.06 8.76
CA TYR A 125 -1.59 12.44 9.68
C TYR A 125 -2.61 11.31 9.93
N VAL A 126 -3.06 10.66 8.85
CA VAL A 126 -4.00 9.52 8.94
C VAL A 126 -3.36 8.34 9.66
N MET A 127 -2.09 8.03 9.35
CA MET A 127 -1.38 6.92 9.95
C MET A 127 -1.10 7.16 11.43
N ASP A 128 -0.69 8.37 11.81
CA ASP A 128 -0.43 8.72 13.22
C ASP A 128 -1.70 8.64 14.07
N ASN A 129 -2.82 9.14 13.56
CA ASN A 129 -4.11 9.00 14.23
C ASN A 129 -4.52 7.52 14.38
N TRP A 130 -4.35 6.71 13.35
CA TRP A 130 -4.69 5.29 13.41
C TRP A 130 -3.79 4.53 14.39
N LEU A 131 -2.48 4.81 14.40
CA LEU A 131 -1.55 4.20 15.35
C LEU A 131 -1.80 4.65 16.79
N SER A 132 -2.45 5.80 17.01
CA SER A 132 -2.74 6.30 18.35
C SER A 132 -3.68 5.39 19.14
N ASP A 133 -4.47 4.56 18.47
CA ASP A 133 -5.40 3.61 19.07
C ASP A 133 -4.70 2.32 19.57
N PHE A 134 -3.41 2.13 19.22
CA PHE A 134 -2.66 0.93 19.62
C PHE A 134 -1.80 1.15 20.86
N PRO A 135 -1.83 0.22 21.86
CA PRO A 135 -1.03 0.33 23.09
C PRO A 135 0.49 0.24 22.85
N HIS A 136 0.91 -0.51 21.82
CA HIS A 136 2.30 -0.64 21.40
C HIS A 136 2.48 0.00 20.04
N ARG A 137 2.93 1.26 20.01
CA ARG A 137 3.16 2.01 18.80
C ARG A 137 4.47 1.58 18.13
N ILE A 138 4.41 1.30 16.85
CA ILE A 138 5.60 1.25 16.00
C ILE A 138 5.83 2.69 15.54
N ASP A 139 7.03 3.22 15.73
CA ASP A 139 7.38 4.54 15.21
C ASP A 139 7.25 4.54 13.68
N ASN A 140 6.42 5.42 13.15
CA ASN A 140 6.34 5.70 11.71
C ASN A 140 7.65 6.36 11.26
N GLY A 141 8.67 5.55 11.08
CA GLY A 141 9.98 6.00 10.64
C GLY A 141 9.90 6.61 9.23
N ILE A 142 10.71 7.63 8.98
CA ILE A 142 10.89 8.24 7.65
C ILE A 142 11.21 7.18 6.59
N SER A 143 11.81 6.06 6.98
CA SER A 143 12.13 4.92 6.09
C SER A 143 10.91 4.38 5.35
N VAL A 144 9.75 4.23 6.02
CA VAL A 144 8.52 3.71 5.40
C VAL A 144 8.04 4.63 4.26
N PHE A 145 8.11 5.95 4.50
CA PHE A 145 7.76 6.93 3.46
C PHE A 145 8.80 6.96 2.33
N ALA A 146 10.08 6.83 2.65
CA ALA A 146 11.14 6.79 1.64
C ALA A 146 11.02 5.54 0.75
N ASP A 147 10.78 4.36 1.33
CA ASP A 147 10.65 3.10 0.60
C ASP A 147 9.38 3.12 -0.29
N SER A 148 8.25 3.58 0.24
CA SER A 148 7.01 3.71 -0.54
C SER A 148 7.13 4.74 -1.66
N GLY A 149 7.81 5.87 -1.40
CA GLY A 149 8.10 6.88 -2.41
C GLY A 149 9.02 6.38 -3.51
N LEU A 150 10.05 5.63 -3.16
CA LEU A 150 10.95 4.99 -4.12
C LEU A 150 10.21 3.98 -4.99
N ALA A 151 9.37 3.13 -4.38
CA ALA A 151 8.55 2.17 -5.11
C ALA A 151 7.59 2.86 -6.09
N ALA A 152 6.87 3.88 -5.63
CA ALA A 152 5.97 4.67 -6.48
C ALA A 152 6.71 5.33 -7.64
N PHE A 153 7.89 5.92 -7.38
CA PHE A 153 8.73 6.52 -8.40
C PHE A 153 9.20 5.50 -9.43
N LEU A 154 9.64 4.32 -9.01
CA LEU A 154 10.08 3.26 -9.92
C LEU A 154 8.93 2.78 -10.82
N ILE A 155 7.75 2.56 -10.27
CA ILE A 155 6.57 2.14 -11.04
C ILE A 155 6.21 3.20 -12.08
N ALA A 156 6.15 4.47 -11.67
CA ALA A 156 5.86 5.58 -12.57
C ALA A 156 6.91 5.72 -13.67
N TYR A 157 8.19 5.65 -13.32
CA TYR A 157 9.28 5.74 -14.26
C TYR A 157 9.26 4.62 -15.30
N LEU A 158 9.02 3.38 -14.87
CA LEU A 158 8.91 2.23 -15.79
C LEU A 158 7.72 2.37 -16.73
N THR A 159 6.56 2.78 -16.20
CA THR A 159 5.34 2.99 -16.98
C THR A 159 5.53 4.05 -18.06
N VAL A 160 6.09 5.21 -17.70
CA VAL A 160 6.34 6.31 -18.63
C VAL A 160 7.43 5.97 -19.64
N SER A 161 8.53 5.35 -19.19
CA SER A 161 9.64 4.95 -20.07
C SER A 161 9.20 3.95 -21.12
N TYR A 162 8.37 2.98 -20.76
CA TYR A 162 7.79 2.03 -21.71
C TYR A 162 6.97 2.76 -22.78
N GLN A 163 6.09 3.67 -22.40
CA GLN A 163 5.24 4.40 -23.33
C GLN A 163 6.04 5.37 -24.22
N SER A 164 7.03 6.06 -23.63
CA SER A 164 7.92 6.94 -24.37
C SER A 164 8.77 6.20 -25.40
N LEU A 165 9.27 5.01 -25.07
CA LEU A 165 9.98 4.14 -25.98
C LEU A 165 9.08 3.66 -27.15
N LYS A 166 7.83 3.30 -26.84
CA LYS A 166 6.86 2.91 -27.84
C LYS A 166 6.57 4.06 -28.81
N ALA A 167 6.35 5.27 -28.30
CA ALA A 167 6.15 6.47 -29.09
C ALA A 167 7.37 6.84 -29.95
N ALA A 168 8.56 6.74 -29.39
CA ALA A 168 9.81 7.02 -30.11
C ALA A 168 10.15 6.00 -31.22
N ARG A 169 9.56 4.80 -31.20
CA ARG A 169 9.72 3.78 -32.27
C ARG A 169 8.82 4.00 -33.47
N VAL A 170 7.84 4.87 -33.41
CA VAL A 170 6.96 5.19 -34.53
C VAL A 170 7.78 5.81 -35.67
N ASP A 171 7.50 5.41 -36.90
CA ASP A 171 8.21 5.79 -38.13
C ASP A 171 8.02 7.30 -38.40
N PRO A 172 9.09 8.12 -38.44
CA PRO A 172 8.98 9.56 -38.63
C PRO A 172 8.36 9.96 -39.93
N VAL A 173 8.44 9.10 -40.96
CA VAL A 173 7.86 9.36 -42.29
C VAL A 173 6.33 9.34 -42.22
N LYS A 174 5.71 8.50 -41.38
CA LYS A 174 4.27 8.50 -41.18
C LYS A 174 3.76 9.69 -40.38
N SER A 175 4.56 10.20 -39.46
CA SER A 175 4.18 11.33 -38.58
C SER A 175 4.19 12.69 -39.32
N LEU A 176 4.91 12.80 -40.43
CA LEU A 176 4.99 14.02 -41.29
C LEU A 176 4.03 14.00 -42.45
N ARG A 177 3.36 12.85 -42.75
CA ARG A 177 2.47 12.68 -43.90
C ARG A 177 0.99 12.91 -43.59
N TYR A 178 0.63 13.15 -42.33
CA TYR A 178 -0.74 13.48 -41.93
C TYR A 178 -0.97 15.01 -42.00
N GLU A 179 -1.01 15.52 -43.17
CA GLU A 179 -1.75 16.71 -43.62
C GLU A 179 -2.60 16.36 -44.82
#